data_3fba89debebd9629ff353957c4c2fae8
#
_entry.id   3fba89debebd9629ff353957c4c2fae8
#
_cell.length_a   1.000
_cell.length_b   1.000
_cell.length_c   1.000
_cell.angle_alpha   90.00
_cell.angle_beta   90.00
_cell.angle_gamma   90.00
#
_symmetry.space_group_name_H-M   'P 1'
#
loop_
_entity.id
_entity.type
_entity.pdbx_description
1 polymer ?
#
loop_
_entity_poly.entity_id
_entity_poly.type
_entity_poly.pdbx_seq_one_letter_code
_entity_poly.pdbx_strand_id
1 'polypeptide(L)'
;MFFGLLRVGEITSQSKGRAGKHVIHISDIKLVRKQDSVDLHLMIRSSKTDQHSHSTTLIICSQTDNSICPVHLLKGYFEVRQHALDSNLYLHFDGSDLTRYQFSIVLQRALSFCEVKGHFRPHSFRIGAATEAKRFGIHDDVIKKWGRWTSDAYTKYIRLDI
;
A
#
# COMPACT_ATOMS: atom_id res chain seq x y z
N MET A 1 1.13 -0.27 2.42
CA MET A 1 2.09 -0.58 1.32
C MET A 1 2.57 -2.03 1.38
N PHE A 2 3.06 -2.51 2.52
CA PHE A 2 3.61 -3.87 2.67
C PHE A 2 2.59 -4.95 2.27
N PHE A 3 1.49 -5.12 3.00
CA PHE A 3 0.50 -6.18 2.78
C PHE A 3 -0.18 -6.19 1.40
N GLY A 4 -0.28 -5.07 0.72
CA GLY A 4 -0.89 -4.96 -0.61
C GLY A 4 0.13 -4.76 -1.73
N LEU A 5 1.43 -4.87 -1.46
CA LEU A 5 2.51 -4.54 -2.40
C LEU A 5 2.22 -3.22 -3.16
N LEU A 6 1.68 -2.21 -2.47
CA LEU A 6 1.30 -0.95 -3.07
C LEU A 6 2.52 -0.09 -3.43
N ARG A 7 2.43 0.60 -4.55
CA ARG A 7 3.39 1.65 -4.91
C ARG A 7 3.10 2.93 -4.13
N VAL A 8 4.12 3.70 -3.79
CA VAL A 8 3.92 4.97 -3.09
C VAL A 8 2.99 5.92 -3.85
N GLY A 9 3.06 5.96 -5.18
CA GLY A 9 2.17 6.77 -6.01
C GLY A 9 0.72 6.27 -6.09
N GLU A 10 0.40 5.11 -5.52
CA GLU A 10 -0.98 4.62 -5.36
C GLU A 10 -1.60 5.15 -4.06
N ILE A 11 -0.80 5.62 -3.12
CA ILE A 11 -1.27 6.13 -1.82
C ILE A 11 -0.92 7.60 -1.56
N THR A 12 -0.17 8.24 -2.45
CA THR A 12 0.27 9.64 -2.28
C THR A 12 0.14 10.42 -3.57
N SER A 13 -0.15 11.71 -3.46
CA SER A 13 -0.11 12.65 -4.57
C SER A 13 1.33 13.07 -4.92
N GLN A 14 1.55 13.55 -6.14
CA GLN A 14 2.85 14.07 -6.57
C GLN A 14 3.18 15.39 -5.88
N SER A 15 2.19 16.30 -5.82
CA SER A 15 2.27 17.60 -5.16
C SER A 15 0.88 18.02 -4.67
N LYS A 16 0.80 19.06 -3.83
CA LYS A 16 -0.48 19.62 -3.37
C LYS A 16 -1.36 19.98 -4.56
N GLY A 17 -2.61 19.54 -4.55
CA GLY A 17 -3.60 19.80 -5.61
C GLY A 17 -3.34 19.07 -6.94
N ARG A 18 -2.34 18.19 -7.01
CA ARG A 18 -2.07 17.37 -8.20
C ARG A 18 -2.08 15.90 -7.83
N ALA A 19 -3.28 15.35 -7.71
CA ALA A 19 -3.46 13.92 -7.53
C ALA A 19 -2.82 13.16 -8.71
N GLY A 20 -2.13 12.08 -8.40
CA GLY A 20 -1.64 11.17 -9.43
C GLY A 20 -2.81 10.40 -10.04
N LYS A 21 -2.74 10.08 -11.33
CA LYS A 21 -3.78 9.30 -12.05
C LYS A 21 -4.17 7.97 -11.38
N HIS A 22 -3.31 7.45 -10.51
CA HIS A 22 -3.45 6.11 -9.92
C HIS A 22 -3.61 6.15 -8.39
N VAL A 23 -3.91 7.31 -7.81
CA VAL A 23 -4.11 7.43 -6.36
C VAL A 23 -5.42 6.74 -5.98
N ILE A 24 -5.38 5.96 -4.92
CA ILE A 24 -6.53 5.26 -4.36
C ILE A 24 -7.44 6.29 -3.69
N HIS A 25 -8.74 6.19 -3.98
CA HIS A 25 -9.79 6.99 -3.37
C HIS A 25 -10.50 6.19 -2.27
N ILE A 26 -11.25 6.87 -1.44
CA ILE A 26 -12.06 6.23 -0.39
C ILE A 26 -13.10 5.29 -0.99
N SER A 27 -13.72 5.68 -2.12
CA SER A 27 -14.67 4.84 -2.86
C SER A 27 -14.09 3.54 -3.41
N ASP A 28 -12.75 3.42 -3.44
CA ASP A 28 -12.07 2.20 -3.86
C ASP A 28 -11.92 1.16 -2.74
N ILE A 29 -12.39 1.50 -1.53
CA ILE A 29 -12.23 0.69 -0.32
C ILE A 29 -13.55 0.08 0.10
N LYS A 30 -13.51 -1.23 0.38
CA LYS A 30 -14.62 -1.94 0.97
C LYS A 30 -14.12 -2.84 2.10
N LEU A 31 -14.68 -2.67 3.29
CA LEU A 31 -14.47 -3.58 4.42
C LEU A 31 -15.53 -4.68 4.35
N VAL A 32 -15.09 -5.92 4.21
CA VAL A 32 -15.96 -7.09 4.09
C VAL A 32 -15.85 -7.92 5.35
N ARG A 33 -16.96 -8.02 6.10
CA ARG A 33 -17.02 -8.85 7.30
C ARG A 33 -17.14 -10.32 6.90
N LYS A 34 -16.32 -11.15 7.51
CA LYS A 34 -16.42 -12.61 7.53
C LYS A 34 -16.87 -13.07 8.92
N GLN A 35 -17.01 -14.39 9.13
CA GLN A 35 -17.45 -14.92 10.43
C GLN A 35 -16.57 -14.38 11.58
N ASP A 36 -15.24 -14.54 11.49
CA ASP A 36 -14.30 -14.21 12.57
C ASP A 36 -13.29 -13.11 12.21
N SER A 37 -13.45 -12.48 11.07
CA SER A 37 -12.47 -11.50 10.56
C SER A 37 -13.10 -10.41 9.69
N VAL A 38 -12.31 -9.42 9.37
CA VAL A 38 -12.68 -8.39 8.38
C VAL A 38 -11.58 -8.30 7.35
N ASP A 39 -11.92 -8.39 6.08
CA ASP A 39 -11.00 -8.18 4.98
C ASP A 39 -11.14 -6.77 4.43
N LEU A 40 -10.02 -6.21 4.01
CA LEU A 40 -9.96 -4.99 3.22
C LEU A 40 -9.91 -5.35 1.75
N HIS A 41 -10.97 -5.06 1.03
CA HIS A 41 -11.00 -5.11 -0.43
C HIS A 41 -10.61 -3.74 -0.98
N LEU A 42 -9.55 -3.70 -1.75
CA LEU A 42 -8.97 -2.49 -2.30
C LEU A 42 -8.96 -2.56 -3.81
N MET A 43 -9.75 -1.71 -4.46
CA MET A 43 -9.79 -1.62 -5.91
C MET A 43 -8.66 -0.72 -6.42
N ILE A 44 -7.78 -1.27 -7.22
CA ILE A 44 -6.77 -0.51 -7.97
C ILE A 44 -7.33 -0.26 -9.37
N ARG A 45 -7.78 0.95 -9.63
CA ARG A 45 -8.44 1.34 -10.90
C ARG A 45 -7.52 1.20 -12.11
N SER A 46 -6.24 1.55 -11.92
CA SER A 46 -5.23 1.42 -12.96
C SER A 46 -3.84 1.39 -12.33
N SER A 47 -2.86 0.85 -13.02
CA SER A 47 -1.47 0.87 -12.56
C SER A 47 -0.54 1.38 -13.66
N LYS A 48 0.63 1.88 -13.28
CA LYS A 48 1.63 2.42 -14.23
C LYS A 48 2.02 1.41 -15.33
N THR A 49 1.89 0.13 -15.05
CA THR A 49 2.27 -0.98 -15.98
C THR A 49 1.07 -1.59 -16.72
N ASP A 50 -0.15 -1.17 -16.38
CA ASP A 50 -1.36 -1.64 -17.02
C ASP A 50 -1.81 -0.64 -18.10
N GLN A 51 -1.46 -0.93 -19.34
CA GLN A 51 -1.82 -0.09 -20.49
C GLN A 51 -3.31 -0.22 -20.87
N HIS A 52 -3.98 -1.27 -20.39
CA HIS A 52 -5.38 -1.55 -20.70
C HIS A 52 -6.36 -1.14 -19.59
N SER A 53 -5.87 -0.50 -18.53
CA SER A 53 -6.68 0.01 -17.41
C SER A 53 -7.63 -1.03 -16.78
N HIS A 54 -7.21 -2.30 -16.73
CA HIS A 54 -7.97 -3.32 -16.02
C HIS A 54 -7.88 -3.07 -14.51
N SER A 55 -9.03 -2.78 -13.89
CA SER A 55 -9.09 -2.66 -12.45
C SER A 55 -8.78 -4.02 -11.80
N THR A 56 -8.04 -3.98 -10.70
CA THR A 56 -7.71 -5.18 -9.92
C THR A 56 -8.13 -4.97 -8.48
N THR A 57 -8.87 -5.92 -7.92
CA THR A 57 -9.18 -5.91 -6.49
C THR A 57 -8.14 -6.70 -5.73
N LEU A 58 -7.48 -6.04 -4.77
CA LEU A 58 -6.63 -6.68 -3.78
C LEU A 58 -7.45 -7.00 -2.55
N ILE A 59 -7.29 -8.21 -2.02
CA ILE A 59 -7.88 -8.63 -0.75
C ILE A 59 -6.76 -8.68 0.28
N ILE A 60 -6.87 -7.88 1.33
CA ILE A 60 -5.90 -7.82 2.42
C ILE A 60 -6.63 -8.26 3.69
N CYS A 61 -6.24 -9.41 4.22
CA CYS A 61 -6.84 -9.97 5.43
C CYS A 61 -6.39 -9.20 6.67
N SER A 62 -7.25 -9.15 7.69
CA SER A 62 -6.84 -8.66 9.01
C SER A 62 -5.72 -9.51 9.59
N GLN A 63 -4.85 -8.87 10.36
CA GLN A 63 -3.75 -9.51 11.06
C GLN A 63 -4.12 -9.68 12.54
N THR A 64 -3.52 -10.67 13.20
CA THR A 64 -3.72 -10.91 14.64
C THR A 64 -3.11 -9.80 15.48
N ASP A 65 -1.98 -9.24 15.06
CA ASP A 65 -1.37 -8.08 15.71
C ASP A 65 -2.01 -6.79 15.19
N ASN A 66 -2.80 -6.14 16.03
CA ASN A 66 -3.48 -4.90 15.71
C ASN A 66 -2.53 -3.73 15.44
N SER A 67 -1.33 -3.75 15.99
CA SER A 67 -0.34 -2.66 15.81
C SER A 67 0.14 -2.53 14.36
N ILE A 68 0.13 -3.64 13.61
CA ILE A 68 0.52 -3.69 12.20
C ILE A 68 -0.64 -4.07 11.27
N CYS A 69 -1.84 -4.34 11.81
CA CYS A 69 -3.00 -4.76 11.03
C CYS A 69 -3.52 -3.62 10.15
N PRO A 70 -3.45 -3.73 8.82
CA PRO A 70 -3.89 -2.65 7.93
C PRO A 70 -5.39 -2.38 8.02
N VAL A 71 -6.20 -3.38 8.33
CA VAL A 71 -7.65 -3.24 8.51
C VAL A 71 -7.96 -2.46 9.78
N HIS A 72 -7.32 -2.80 10.89
CA HIS A 72 -7.50 -2.12 12.18
C HIS A 72 -7.04 -0.66 12.09
N LEU A 73 -5.84 -0.43 11.57
CA LEU A 73 -5.28 0.92 11.43
C LEU A 73 -6.10 1.80 10.49
N LEU A 74 -6.64 1.23 9.41
CA LEU A 74 -7.47 1.98 8.48
C LEU A 74 -8.83 2.35 9.10
N LYS A 75 -9.44 1.46 9.90
CA LYS A 75 -10.64 1.80 10.66
C LYS A 75 -10.40 2.96 11.61
N GLY A 76 -9.36 2.90 12.43
CA GLY A 76 -9.00 4.00 13.33
C GLY A 76 -8.72 5.31 12.58
N TYR A 77 -8.10 5.23 11.40
CA TYR A 77 -7.91 6.40 10.55
C TYR A 77 -9.24 7.02 10.11
N PHE A 78 -10.22 6.21 9.72
CA PHE A 78 -11.55 6.70 9.31
C PHE A 78 -12.37 7.26 10.46
N GLU A 79 -12.16 6.79 11.70
CA GLU A 79 -12.82 7.34 12.89
C GLU A 79 -12.39 8.79 13.19
N VAL A 80 -11.14 9.13 12.92
CA VAL A 80 -10.58 10.48 13.18
C VAL A 80 -10.61 11.41 11.96
N ARG A 81 -10.97 10.87 10.78
CA ARG A 81 -11.01 11.60 9.51
C ARG A 81 -12.37 11.48 8.87
N GLN A 82 -13.02 12.62 8.64
CA GLN A 82 -14.17 12.69 7.74
C GLN A 82 -13.68 12.88 6.32
N HIS A 83 -14.19 12.06 5.40
CA HIS A 83 -13.78 12.05 4.01
C HIS A 83 -14.99 12.07 3.08
N ALA A 84 -14.90 12.80 1.97
CA ALA A 84 -15.80 12.62 0.86
C ALA A 84 -15.43 11.33 0.09
N LEU A 85 -16.42 10.61 -0.44
CA LEU A 85 -16.21 9.32 -1.10
C LEU A 85 -15.27 9.38 -2.31
N ASP A 86 -15.22 10.51 -2.98
CA ASP A 86 -14.37 10.77 -4.14
C ASP A 86 -13.02 11.40 -3.80
N SER A 87 -12.73 11.60 -2.49
CA SER A 87 -11.44 12.11 -2.05
C SER A 87 -10.36 11.02 -2.08
N ASN A 88 -9.09 11.45 -2.15
CA ASN A 88 -7.94 10.57 -1.99
C ASN A 88 -7.97 9.88 -0.63
N LEU A 89 -7.48 8.64 -0.57
CA LEU A 89 -7.51 7.84 0.66
C LEU A 89 -6.82 8.54 1.83
N TYR A 90 -5.65 9.12 1.61
CA TYR A 90 -4.88 9.78 2.67
C TYR A 90 -4.83 11.28 2.48
N LEU A 91 -5.43 11.99 3.43
CA LEU A 91 -5.47 13.45 3.52
C LEU A 91 -4.88 13.93 4.85
N HIS A 92 -4.40 15.15 4.87
CA HIS A 92 -4.09 15.89 6.08
C HIS A 92 -5.37 16.41 6.76
N PHE A 93 -5.26 16.94 8.00
CA PHE A 93 -6.38 17.50 8.74
C PHE A 93 -7.03 18.71 8.05
N ASP A 94 -6.26 19.43 7.24
CA ASP A 94 -6.73 20.57 6.44
C ASP A 94 -7.39 20.14 5.11
N GLY A 95 -7.55 18.83 4.88
CA GLY A 95 -8.11 18.27 3.65
C GLY A 95 -7.11 18.22 2.48
N SER A 96 -5.89 18.67 2.65
CA SER A 96 -4.87 18.57 1.58
C SER A 96 -4.34 17.15 1.42
N ASP A 97 -3.95 16.82 0.19
CA ASP A 97 -3.42 15.51 -0.15
C ASP A 97 -2.09 15.20 0.58
N LEU A 98 -1.95 13.95 1.02
CA LEU A 98 -0.65 13.43 1.44
C LEU A 98 0.27 13.31 0.23
N THR A 99 1.36 14.07 0.22
CA THR A 99 2.34 14.01 -0.87
C THR A 99 3.41 12.95 -0.65
N ARG A 100 3.99 12.47 -1.75
CA ARG A 100 5.12 11.53 -1.71
C ARG A 100 6.31 12.07 -0.91
N TYR A 101 6.56 13.37 -1.00
CA TYR A 101 7.63 14.03 -0.24
C TYR A 101 7.38 13.94 1.26
N GLN A 102 6.18 14.30 1.71
CA GLN A 102 5.79 14.25 3.13
C GLN A 102 5.85 12.82 3.66
N PHE A 103 5.32 11.84 2.92
CA PHE A 103 5.42 10.43 3.28
C PHE A 103 6.88 10.00 3.47
N SER A 104 7.77 10.41 2.55
CA SER A 104 9.19 10.04 2.62
C SER A 104 9.88 10.67 3.83
N ILE A 105 9.57 11.94 4.17
CA ILE A 105 10.12 12.59 5.37
C ILE A 105 9.67 11.87 6.64
N VAL A 106 8.37 11.56 6.77
CA VAL A 106 7.85 10.86 7.94
C VAL A 106 8.51 9.49 8.08
N LEU A 107 8.66 8.75 6.98
CA LEU A 107 9.36 7.47 6.97
C LEU A 107 10.81 7.62 7.47
N GLN A 108 11.57 8.60 6.95
CA GLN A 108 12.96 8.79 7.38
C GLN A 108 13.06 9.20 8.87
N ARG A 109 12.14 10.04 9.36
CA ARG A 109 12.07 10.39 10.78
C ARG A 109 11.78 9.17 11.65
N ALA A 110 10.84 8.33 11.26
CA ALA A 110 10.51 7.10 11.99
C ALA A 110 11.70 6.12 12.03
N LEU A 111 12.39 5.92 10.90
CA LEU A 111 13.58 5.07 10.83
C LEU A 111 14.71 5.60 11.71
N SER A 112 14.93 6.91 11.70
CA SER A 112 15.94 7.57 12.55
C SER A 112 15.60 7.44 14.04
N PHE A 113 14.33 7.65 14.40
CA PHE A 113 13.85 7.49 15.78
C PHE A 113 14.02 6.06 16.31
N CYS A 114 13.80 5.06 15.46
CA CYS A 114 13.99 3.65 15.80
C CYS A 114 15.43 3.17 15.60
N GLU A 115 16.38 4.05 15.30
CA GLU A 115 17.80 3.74 15.06
C GLU A 115 18.03 2.65 14.00
N VAL A 116 17.09 2.54 13.03
CA VAL A 116 17.18 1.56 11.95
C VAL A 116 18.27 1.97 10.97
N LYS A 117 19.34 1.17 10.91
CA LYS A 117 20.46 1.38 9.99
C LYS A 117 20.08 0.93 8.58
N GLY A 118 20.47 1.72 7.57
CA GLY A 118 20.30 1.39 6.15
C GLY A 118 19.55 2.47 5.36
N HIS A 119 19.55 2.30 4.04
CA HIS A 119 18.92 3.24 3.11
C HIS A 119 17.51 2.75 2.69
N PHE A 120 16.54 2.90 3.57
CA PHE A 120 15.17 2.53 3.29
C PHE A 120 14.40 3.70 2.63
N ARG A 121 13.62 3.38 1.62
CA ARG A 121 12.76 4.30 0.88
C ARG A 121 11.34 3.71 0.80
N PRO A 122 10.33 4.47 0.38
CA PRO A 122 8.97 3.93 0.21
C PRO A 122 8.91 2.62 -0.61
N HIS A 123 9.81 2.48 -1.59
CA HIS A 123 9.90 1.26 -2.39
C HIS A 123 10.37 0.02 -1.62
N SER A 124 11.09 0.21 -0.51
CA SER A 124 11.58 -0.89 0.34
C SER A 124 10.45 -1.72 0.93
N PHE A 125 9.26 -1.13 1.19
CA PHE A 125 8.09 -1.91 1.63
C PHE A 125 7.68 -2.96 0.61
N ARG A 126 7.72 -2.62 -0.68
CA ARG A 126 7.34 -3.52 -1.75
C ARG A 126 8.40 -4.61 -1.97
N ILE A 127 9.68 -4.25 -1.85
CA ILE A 127 10.80 -5.20 -1.89
C ILE A 127 10.67 -6.18 -0.72
N GLY A 128 10.52 -5.67 0.51
CA GLY A 128 10.39 -6.51 1.70
C GLY A 128 9.20 -7.47 1.61
N ALA A 129 8.03 -6.98 1.18
CA ALA A 129 6.85 -7.82 1.03
C ALA A 129 7.03 -8.95 0.00
N ALA A 130 7.64 -8.67 -1.16
CA ALA A 130 7.90 -9.70 -2.17
C ALA A 130 8.95 -10.71 -1.69
N THR A 131 10.01 -10.23 -1.01
CA THR A 131 11.05 -11.09 -0.44
C THR A 131 10.47 -12.00 0.64
N GLU A 132 9.66 -11.46 1.54
CA GLU A 132 9.06 -12.22 2.62
C GLU A 132 8.06 -13.26 2.10
N ALA A 133 7.22 -12.89 1.13
CA ALA A 133 6.33 -13.85 0.45
C ALA A 133 7.12 -15.02 -0.17
N LYS A 134 8.28 -14.73 -0.77
CA LYS A 134 9.16 -15.78 -1.32
C LYS A 134 9.76 -16.65 -0.23
N ARG A 135 10.18 -16.07 0.91
CA ARG A 135 10.70 -16.81 2.07
C ARG A 135 9.65 -17.78 2.64
N PHE A 136 8.39 -17.38 2.65
CA PHE A 136 7.27 -18.25 3.04
C PHE A 136 6.89 -19.28 1.97
N GLY A 137 7.64 -19.43 0.90
CA GLY A 137 7.40 -20.41 -0.15
C GLY A 137 6.22 -20.09 -1.06
N ILE A 138 5.72 -18.85 -1.04
CA ILE A 138 4.64 -18.44 -1.95
C ILE A 138 5.12 -18.54 -3.40
N HIS A 139 4.31 -19.18 -4.25
CA HIS A 139 4.63 -19.39 -5.65
C HIS A 139 4.78 -18.07 -6.40
N ASP A 140 5.72 -18.02 -7.33
CA ASP A 140 6.08 -16.80 -8.06
C ASP A 140 4.90 -16.15 -8.80
N ASP A 141 4.01 -16.95 -9.38
CA ASP A 141 2.82 -16.44 -10.07
C ASP A 141 1.85 -15.72 -9.12
N VAL A 142 1.76 -16.19 -7.86
CA VAL A 142 0.96 -15.54 -6.83
C VAL A 142 1.59 -14.21 -6.44
N ILE A 143 2.91 -14.18 -6.23
CA ILE A 143 3.67 -12.95 -5.91
C ILE A 143 3.53 -11.94 -7.06
N LYS A 144 3.68 -12.39 -8.31
CA LYS A 144 3.47 -11.57 -9.52
C LYS A 144 2.08 -10.96 -9.53
N LYS A 145 1.05 -11.78 -9.29
CA LYS A 145 -0.36 -11.35 -9.27
C LYS A 145 -0.60 -10.30 -8.18
N TRP A 146 -0.14 -10.55 -6.95
CA TRP A 146 -0.26 -9.60 -5.84
C TRP A 146 0.44 -8.27 -6.14
N GLY A 147 1.64 -8.33 -6.70
CA GLY A 147 2.41 -7.15 -7.06
C GLY A 147 1.99 -6.50 -8.38
N ARG A 148 1.08 -7.11 -9.12
CA ARG A 148 0.63 -6.60 -10.43
C ARG A 148 1.82 -6.42 -11.39
N TRP A 149 2.71 -7.42 -11.44
CA TRP A 149 3.80 -7.49 -12.40
C TRP A 149 3.37 -8.30 -13.61
N THR A 150 3.53 -7.73 -14.79
CA THR A 150 3.22 -8.37 -16.08
C THR A 150 4.40 -9.15 -16.67
N SER A 151 5.60 -8.98 -16.08
CA SER A 151 6.83 -9.61 -16.53
C SER A 151 7.61 -10.17 -15.35
N ASP A 152 8.76 -10.79 -15.63
CA ASP A 152 9.69 -11.28 -14.62
C ASP A 152 10.45 -10.18 -13.86
N ALA A 153 10.10 -8.89 -14.10
CA ALA A 153 10.64 -7.77 -13.34
C ALA A 153 10.42 -7.89 -11.82
N TYR A 154 9.48 -8.72 -11.35
CA TYR A 154 9.28 -9.00 -9.92
C TYR A 154 10.52 -9.62 -9.27
N THR A 155 11.35 -10.37 -9.99
CA THR A 155 12.58 -10.99 -9.47
C THR A 155 13.56 -9.95 -8.91
N LYS A 156 13.57 -8.73 -9.47
CA LYS A 156 14.36 -7.61 -8.96
C LYS A 156 13.91 -7.11 -7.58
N TYR A 157 12.74 -7.54 -7.12
CA TYR A 157 12.18 -7.20 -5.81
C TYR A 157 12.45 -8.28 -4.76
N ILE A 158 12.91 -9.45 -5.17
CA ILE A 158 13.23 -10.56 -4.26
C ILE A 158 14.71 -10.48 -3.91
N ARG A 159 15.01 -10.36 -2.65
CA ARG A 159 16.38 -10.28 -2.10
C ARG A 159 16.52 -11.36 -1.02
N LEU A 160 16.76 -12.56 -1.47
CA LEU A 160 17.16 -13.66 -0.59
C LEU A 160 18.67 -13.54 -0.45
N ASP A 161 19.13 -13.08 0.73
CA ASP A 161 20.54 -13.18 1.08
C ASP A 161 20.87 -14.67 1.10
N ILE A 162 21.79 -15.08 0.24
CA ILE A 162 22.33 -16.43 0.16
C ILE A 162 23.49 -16.52 1.15
#